data_dcdca706f367bcf8823957569f4405f8
#
_entry.id   dcdca706f367bcf8823957569f4405f8
#
_cell.length_a   1.000
_cell.length_b   1.000
_cell.length_c   1.000
_cell.angle_alpha   90.00
_cell.angle_beta   90.00
_cell.angle_gamma   90.00
#
_symmetry.space_group_name_H-M   'P 1'
#
loop_
_entity.id
_entity.type
_entity.pdbx_description
1 polymer ?
#
loop_
_entity_poly.entity_id
_entity_poly.type
_entity_poly.pdbx_seq_one_letter_code
_entity_poly.pdbx_strand_id
1 'polypeptide(L)'
;MKKVVFFLFSLFFFCYSVYAENFDITGEYVSLYNMNEDILLYSKNDTKKTSIASLTKMMTTLVAIEEIDNLDKIVTIKERDFEGTVGYSKAGFKVGDKVTYRDLLYGIILPSGADAVNAVVNNTLGYDKFIKKMNETAKKIGMNDTSYANPVGKDDENNYSTSNDLAKLLKYALKNETFKTIFTTKNYKTSNGLNLESTVNRYEN
;
A
#
# COMPACT_ATOMS: atom_id res chain seq x y z
N MET A 1 47.77 -1.36 -61.64
CA MET A 1 46.37 -0.93 -61.53
C MET A 1 45.73 -1.74 -60.41
N LYS A 2 45.56 -1.11 -59.22
CA LYS A 2 44.98 -1.78 -58.07
C LYS A 2 43.45 -1.54 -58.10
N LYS A 3 42.68 -2.62 -58.15
CA LYS A 3 41.21 -2.57 -58.06
C LYS A 3 40.84 -2.43 -56.59
N VAL A 4 40.22 -1.33 -56.23
CA VAL A 4 39.59 -1.09 -54.91
C VAL A 4 38.20 -1.63 -54.99
N VAL A 5 37.93 -2.68 -54.20
CA VAL A 5 36.59 -3.27 -54.04
C VAL A 5 35.94 -2.54 -52.87
N PHE A 6 34.90 -1.72 -53.12
CA PHE A 6 34.05 -1.09 -52.12
C PHE A 6 33.03 -2.13 -51.61
N PHE A 7 33.16 -2.52 -50.35
CA PHE A 7 32.18 -3.34 -49.67
C PHE A 7 31.12 -2.43 -49.02
N LEU A 8 29.96 -2.31 -49.66
CA LEU A 8 28.82 -1.59 -49.10
C LEU A 8 28.17 -2.48 -48.03
N PHE A 9 28.44 -2.18 -46.78
CA PHE A 9 27.75 -2.77 -45.63
C PHE A 9 26.37 -2.13 -45.52
N SER A 10 25.33 -2.77 -46.05
CA SER A 10 23.94 -2.39 -45.87
C SER A 10 23.51 -2.70 -44.43
N LEU A 11 23.49 -1.69 -43.57
CA LEU A 11 22.88 -1.79 -42.24
C LEU A 11 21.36 -1.88 -42.42
N PHE A 12 20.81 -3.06 -42.37
CA PHE A 12 19.38 -3.27 -42.20
C PHE A 12 19.02 -2.88 -40.74
N PHE A 13 18.56 -1.66 -40.57
CA PHE A 13 17.82 -1.29 -39.36
C PHE A 13 16.49 -2.05 -39.38
N PHE A 14 16.40 -3.16 -38.67
CA PHE A 14 15.12 -3.77 -38.30
C PHE A 14 14.45 -2.84 -37.29
N CYS A 15 13.58 -1.96 -37.79
CA CYS A 15 12.66 -1.22 -36.96
C CYS A 15 11.62 -2.22 -36.45
N TYR A 16 11.85 -2.79 -35.27
CA TYR A 16 10.78 -3.51 -34.56
C TYR A 16 9.76 -2.49 -34.13
N SER A 17 8.63 -2.45 -34.83
CA SER A 17 7.45 -1.74 -34.34
C SER A 17 6.99 -2.46 -33.08
N VAL A 18 7.33 -1.89 -31.91
CA VAL A 18 6.71 -2.29 -30.66
C VAL A 18 5.27 -1.82 -30.74
N TYR A 19 4.35 -2.75 -31.02
CA TYR A 19 2.92 -2.47 -30.86
C TYR A 19 2.69 -2.29 -29.36
N ALA A 20 2.49 -1.05 -28.94
CA ALA A 20 1.95 -0.77 -27.63
C ALA A 20 0.53 -1.31 -27.62
N GLU A 21 0.28 -2.42 -26.93
CA GLU A 21 -1.09 -2.85 -26.63
C GLU A 21 -1.78 -1.71 -25.89
N ASN A 22 -2.82 -1.15 -26.50
CA ASN A 22 -3.68 -0.18 -25.85
C ASN A 22 -4.49 -0.94 -24.79
N PHE A 23 -4.03 -0.89 -23.54
CA PHE A 23 -4.82 -1.36 -22.41
C PHE A 23 -5.98 -0.38 -22.21
N ASP A 24 -7.21 -0.83 -22.44
CA ASP A 24 -8.40 -0.06 -22.06
C ASP A 24 -8.63 -0.18 -20.56
N ILE A 25 -7.89 0.66 -19.81
CA ILE A 25 -7.99 0.70 -18.35
C ILE A 25 -8.95 1.80 -17.95
N THR A 26 -10.05 1.43 -17.28
CA THR A 26 -11.07 2.35 -16.77
C THR A 26 -10.56 3.21 -15.60
N GLY A 27 -9.49 2.82 -14.91
CA GLY A 27 -8.86 3.60 -13.85
C GLY A 27 -8.43 4.98 -14.34
N GLU A 28 -8.66 6.01 -13.54
CA GLU A 28 -8.30 7.40 -13.85
C GLU A 28 -6.82 7.69 -13.54
N TYR A 29 -6.29 7.08 -12.49
CA TYR A 29 -4.91 7.24 -12.00
C TYR A 29 -4.25 5.86 -11.95
N VAL A 30 -3.31 5.59 -12.85
CA VAL A 30 -2.73 4.24 -13.00
C VAL A 30 -1.22 4.30 -13.09
N SER A 31 -0.55 3.39 -12.38
CA SER A 31 0.86 3.06 -12.54
C SER A 31 1.02 1.54 -12.53
N LEU A 32 1.55 0.97 -13.60
CA LEU A 32 1.85 -0.46 -13.72
C LEU A 32 3.35 -0.66 -13.78
N TYR A 33 3.91 -1.38 -12.81
CA TYR A 33 5.34 -1.66 -12.72
C TYR A 33 5.65 -3.14 -12.85
N ASN A 34 6.70 -3.46 -13.60
CA ASN A 34 7.41 -4.72 -13.42
C ASN A 34 8.34 -4.59 -12.20
N MET A 35 7.96 -5.23 -11.10
CA MET A 35 8.69 -5.13 -9.83
C MET A 35 10.07 -5.80 -9.85
N ASN A 36 10.28 -6.81 -10.72
CA ASN A 36 11.56 -7.53 -10.83
C ASN A 36 12.60 -6.70 -11.59
N GLU A 37 12.17 -6.01 -12.64
CA GLU A 37 13.04 -5.23 -13.54
C GLU A 37 13.07 -3.75 -13.21
N ASP A 38 12.21 -3.32 -12.27
CA ASP A 38 12.03 -1.91 -11.87
C ASP A 38 11.63 -0.99 -13.03
N ILE A 39 10.80 -1.49 -13.94
CA ILE A 39 10.38 -0.77 -15.14
C ILE A 39 8.91 -0.37 -15.03
N LEU A 40 8.60 0.90 -15.28
CA LEU A 40 7.23 1.39 -15.47
C LEU A 40 6.74 0.91 -16.84
N LEU A 41 5.74 0.02 -16.84
CA LEU A 41 5.18 -0.57 -18.06
C LEU A 41 4.06 0.30 -18.66
N TYR A 42 3.26 0.95 -17.79
CA TYR A 42 2.16 1.81 -18.21
C TYR A 42 1.87 2.86 -17.15
N SER A 43 1.50 4.06 -17.59
CA SER A 43 1.01 5.11 -16.70
C SER A 43 -0.12 5.92 -17.31
N LYS A 44 -1.03 6.39 -16.43
CA LYS A 44 -2.11 7.31 -16.78
C LYS A 44 -2.33 8.24 -15.60
N ASN A 45 -2.12 9.54 -15.79
CA ASN A 45 -2.24 10.55 -14.73
C ASN A 45 -1.48 10.19 -13.43
N ASP A 46 -0.38 9.48 -13.54
CA ASP A 46 0.34 8.85 -12.42
C ASP A 46 0.99 9.84 -11.44
N THR A 47 1.17 11.09 -11.85
CA THR A 47 1.72 12.18 -11.03
C THR A 47 0.65 13.13 -10.48
N LYS A 48 -0.64 12.93 -10.84
CA LYS A 48 -1.72 13.75 -10.30
C LYS A 48 -2.05 13.37 -8.86
N LYS A 49 -2.09 14.37 -7.98
CA LYS A 49 -2.51 14.21 -6.58
C LYS A 49 -4.00 13.93 -6.50
N THR A 50 -4.37 12.94 -5.71
CA THR A 50 -5.76 12.56 -5.47
C THR A 50 -5.95 12.03 -4.06
N SER A 51 -7.18 12.05 -3.56
CA SER A 51 -7.55 11.32 -2.34
C SER A 51 -7.32 9.82 -2.56
N ILE A 52 -6.67 9.20 -1.59
CA ILE A 52 -6.28 7.77 -1.67
C ILE A 52 -7.09 6.88 -0.75
N ALA A 53 -7.99 7.46 0.02
CA ALA A 53 -8.86 6.73 0.93
C ALA A 53 -8.10 5.62 1.68
N SER A 54 -8.62 4.40 1.69
CA SER A 54 -8.05 3.25 2.41
C SER A 54 -6.67 2.78 1.91
N LEU A 55 -6.17 3.26 0.77
CA LEU A 55 -4.78 2.97 0.37
C LEU A 55 -3.77 3.56 1.36
N THR A 56 -4.15 4.58 2.13
CA THR A 56 -3.41 5.10 3.30
C THR A 56 -2.98 3.98 4.26
N LYS A 57 -3.79 2.93 4.42
CA LYS A 57 -3.52 1.83 5.36
C LYS A 57 -2.30 0.98 4.99
N MET A 58 -1.84 1.04 3.75
CA MET A 58 -0.55 0.42 3.38
C MET A 58 0.61 1.09 4.14
N MET A 59 0.65 2.43 4.15
CA MET A 59 1.66 3.18 4.91
C MET A 59 1.49 2.96 6.42
N THR A 60 0.26 2.96 6.92
CA THR A 60 -0.03 2.68 8.33
C THR A 60 0.50 1.31 8.75
N THR A 61 0.26 0.28 7.94
CA THR A 61 0.75 -1.08 8.22
C THR A 61 2.28 -1.16 8.18
N LEU A 62 2.91 -0.52 7.19
CA LEU A 62 4.36 -0.47 7.08
C LEU A 62 5.00 0.19 8.31
N VAL A 63 4.53 1.38 8.69
CA VAL A 63 5.02 2.09 9.89
C VAL A 63 4.79 1.26 11.15
N ALA A 64 3.62 0.64 11.29
CA ALA A 64 3.34 -0.22 12.44
C ALA A 64 4.32 -1.40 12.54
N ILE A 65 4.64 -2.05 11.43
CA ILE A 65 5.62 -3.15 11.39
C ILE A 65 7.02 -2.66 11.77
N GLU A 66 7.41 -1.45 11.32
CA GLU A 66 8.73 -0.88 11.64
C GLU A 66 8.86 -0.43 13.12
N GLU A 67 7.74 -0.10 13.78
CA GLU A 67 7.72 0.43 15.17
C GLU A 67 7.39 -0.62 16.25
N ILE A 68 6.92 -1.81 15.86
CA ILE A 68 6.50 -2.86 16.79
C ILE A 68 7.56 -3.96 16.86
N ASP A 69 8.27 -4.03 17.97
CA ASP A 69 9.33 -5.04 18.19
C ASP A 69 8.78 -6.47 18.27
N ASN A 70 7.57 -6.65 18.82
CA ASN A 70 6.96 -7.97 19.01
C ASN A 70 5.50 -7.95 18.54
N LEU A 71 5.27 -8.52 17.38
CA LEU A 71 3.92 -8.62 16.77
C LEU A 71 2.97 -9.58 17.51
N ASP A 72 3.50 -10.48 18.32
CA ASP A 72 2.69 -11.44 19.09
C ASP A 72 2.34 -10.93 20.49
N LYS A 73 2.76 -9.70 20.84
CA LYS A 73 2.34 -9.02 22.05
C LYS A 73 0.84 -8.74 22.02
N ILE A 74 0.17 -9.05 23.13
CA ILE A 74 -1.28 -8.87 23.30
C ILE A 74 -1.61 -7.40 23.54
N VAL A 75 -2.64 -6.94 22.83
CA VAL A 75 -3.29 -5.64 22.97
C VAL A 75 -4.74 -5.88 23.41
N THR A 76 -5.26 -5.06 24.32
CA THR A 76 -6.67 -5.04 24.68
C THR A 76 -7.37 -3.92 23.93
N ILE A 77 -8.41 -4.25 23.18
CA ILE A 77 -9.24 -3.30 22.43
C ILE A 77 -10.03 -2.45 23.42
N LYS A 78 -10.02 -1.12 23.23
CA LYS A 78 -10.65 -0.13 24.11
C LYS A 78 -11.71 0.67 23.36
N GLU A 79 -12.62 1.31 24.10
CA GLU A 79 -13.65 2.21 23.57
C GLU A 79 -13.06 3.26 22.61
N ARG A 80 -11.94 3.89 23.00
CA ARG A 80 -11.26 4.92 22.19
C ARG A 80 -10.81 4.42 20.80
N ASP A 81 -10.66 3.10 20.60
CA ASP A 81 -10.23 2.54 19.32
C ASP A 81 -11.35 2.57 18.26
N PHE A 82 -12.58 2.89 18.70
CA PHE A 82 -13.73 3.09 17.84
C PHE A 82 -14.03 4.57 17.57
N GLU A 83 -13.32 5.51 18.19
CA GLU A 83 -13.53 6.94 17.98
C GLU A 83 -13.31 7.31 16.50
N GLY A 84 -14.26 8.05 15.94
CA GLY A 84 -14.23 8.51 14.56
C GLY A 84 -14.24 7.40 13.50
N THR A 85 -14.67 6.17 13.84
CA THR A 85 -14.79 5.06 12.89
C THR A 85 -16.19 4.89 12.29
N VAL A 86 -17.13 5.76 12.63
CA VAL A 86 -18.50 5.75 12.07
C VAL A 86 -18.42 6.00 10.55
N GLY A 87 -19.09 5.14 9.77
CA GLY A 87 -19.06 5.22 8.30
C GLY A 87 -17.84 4.58 7.62
N TYR A 88 -16.86 4.09 8.40
CA TYR A 88 -15.69 3.38 7.87
C TYR A 88 -15.78 1.87 8.08
N SER A 89 -15.10 1.09 7.22
CA SER A 89 -14.95 -0.35 7.40
C SER A 89 -14.29 -0.67 8.74
N LYS A 90 -14.73 -1.74 9.37
CA LYS A 90 -14.21 -2.26 10.65
C LYS A 90 -13.75 -3.69 10.49
N ALA A 91 -12.74 -4.07 11.23
CA ALA A 91 -12.28 -5.45 11.29
C ALA A 91 -13.27 -6.35 12.04
N GLY A 92 -14.04 -5.79 12.97
CA GLY A 92 -15.04 -6.49 13.75
C GLY A 92 -14.59 -6.87 15.16
N PHE A 93 -13.49 -6.30 15.63
CA PHE A 93 -13.08 -6.40 17.03
C PHE A 93 -14.11 -5.75 17.96
N LYS A 94 -14.13 -6.17 19.22
CA LYS A 94 -15.01 -5.67 20.26
C LYS A 94 -14.22 -5.10 21.43
N VAL A 95 -14.80 -4.16 22.14
CA VAL A 95 -14.21 -3.64 23.39
C VAL A 95 -13.98 -4.80 24.37
N GLY A 96 -12.78 -4.88 24.90
CA GLY A 96 -12.36 -5.97 25.79
C GLY A 96 -11.68 -7.14 25.11
N ASP A 97 -11.74 -7.26 23.78
CA ASP A 97 -11.00 -8.28 23.05
C ASP A 97 -9.50 -8.19 23.34
N LYS A 98 -8.87 -9.34 23.56
CA LYS A 98 -7.43 -9.50 23.68
C LYS A 98 -6.91 -10.13 22.42
N VAL A 99 -6.14 -9.37 21.65
CA VAL A 99 -5.62 -9.76 20.33
C VAL A 99 -4.14 -9.39 20.22
N THR A 100 -3.42 -9.98 19.30
CA THR A 100 -2.03 -9.62 19.04
C THR A 100 -1.93 -8.41 18.11
N TYR A 101 -0.77 -7.73 18.08
CA TYR A 101 -0.53 -6.74 17.04
C TYR A 101 -0.62 -7.35 15.64
N ARG A 102 -0.20 -8.59 15.48
CA ARG A 102 -0.34 -9.34 14.22
C ARG A 102 -1.81 -9.41 13.79
N ASP A 103 -2.72 -9.74 14.68
CA ASP A 103 -4.16 -9.77 14.39
C ASP A 103 -4.66 -8.40 13.93
N LEU A 104 -4.20 -7.33 14.59
CA LEU A 104 -4.55 -5.95 14.22
C LEU A 104 -4.04 -5.59 12.82
N LEU A 105 -2.79 -5.97 12.47
CA LEU A 105 -2.25 -5.70 11.13
C LEU A 105 -3.05 -6.41 10.04
N TYR A 106 -3.46 -7.66 10.26
CA TYR A 106 -4.40 -8.34 9.36
C TYR A 106 -5.76 -7.64 9.33
N GLY A 107 -6.25 -7.16 10.48
CA GLY A 107 -7.48 -6.38 10.58
C GLY A 107 -7.41 -5.04 9.82
N ILE A 108 -6.24 -4.43 9.71
CA ILE A 108 -6.02 -3.22 8.91
C ILE A 108 -6.12 -3.52 7.42
N ILE A 109 -5.44 -4.56 6.94
CA ILE A 109 -5.27 -4.82 5.49
C ILE A 109 -6.47 -5.58 4.91
N LEU A 110 -6.91 -6.69 5.51
CA LEU A 110 -7.91 -7.55 4.88
C LEU A 110 -9.30 -6.88 4.80
N PRO A 111 -9.98 -6.59 5.93
CA PRO A 111 -11.28 -5.91 5.90
C PRO A 111 -11.17 -4.38 5.84
N SER A 112 -9.95 -3.82 5.76
CA SER A 112 -9.73 -2.38 5.79
C SER A 112 -10.20 -1.70 7.10
N GLY A 113 -9.98 -2.35 8.26
CA GLY A 113 -10.55 -1.98 9.56
C GLY A 113 -9.98 -0.69 10.15
N ALA A 114 -10.85 0.31 10.35
CA ALA A 114 -10.49 1.57 11.01
C ALA A 114 -10.29 1.40 12.53
N ASP A 115 -11.05 0.49 13.16
CA ASP A 115 -10.90 0.06 14.55
C ASP A 115 -9.50 -0.53 14.80
N ALA A 116 -9.04 -1.40 13.90
CA ALA A 116 -7.70 -1.98 13.97
C ALA A 116 -6.59 -0.93 13.79
N VAL A 117 -6.77 0.04 12.89
CA VAL A 117 -5.85 1.18 12.74
C VAL A 117 -5.73 1.96 14.05
N ASN A 118 -6.86 2.37 14.63
CA ASN A 118 -6.87 3.14 15.87
C ASN A 118 -6.23 2.34 17.02
N ALA A 119 -6.52 1.04 17.13
CA ALA A 119 -5.93 0.19 18.17
C ALA A 119 -4.40 0.13 18.04
N VAL A 120 -3.86 -0.02 16.84
CA VAL A 120 -2.40 0.03 16.61
C VAL A 120 -1.83 1.39 16.97
N VAL A 121 -2.41 2.46 16.44
CA VAL A 121 -1.91 3.83 16.64
C VAL A 121 -1.92 4.20 18.13
N ASN A 122 -3.04 3.93 18.84
CA ASN A 122 -3.20 4.24 20.25
C ASN A 122 -2.28 3.44 21.20
N ASN A 123 -1.85 2.26 20.78
CA ASN A 123 -1.01 1.39 21.61
C ASN A 123 0.47 1.39 21.18
N THR A 124 0.85 2.23 20.20
CA THR A 124 2.24 2.45 19.76
C THR A 124 2.66 3.89 19.98
N LEU A 125 2.79 4.69 18.94
CA LEU A 125 3.31 6.06 18.99
C LEU A 125 2.29 7.11 19.45
N GLY A 126 0.98 6.80 19.40
CA GLY A 126 -0.10 7.79 19.48
C GLY A 126 -0.27 8.57 18.17
N TYR A 127 -1.41 9.27 18.04
CA TYR A 127 -1.92 9.80 16.78
C TYR A 127 -0.92 10.73 16.07
N ASP A 128 -0.50 11.81 16.73
CA ASP A 128 0.34 12.84 16.10
C ASP A 128 1.72 12.31 15.70
N LYS A 129 2.35 11.53 16.58
CA LYS A 129 3.67 10.94 16.29
C LYS A 129 3.58 9.90 15.19
N PHE A 130 2.47 9.16 15.11
CA PHE A 130 2.25 8.18 14.07
C PHE A 130 2.13 8.83 12.70
N ILE A 131 1.33 9.91 12.57
CA ILE A 131 1.22 10.70 11.33
C ILE A 131 2.57 11.29 10.94
N LYS A 132 3.29 11.86 11.90
CA LYS A 132 4.64 12.38 11.65
C LYS A 132 5.54 11.29 11.07
N LYS A 133 5.53 10.09 11.64
CA LYS A 133 6.32 8.95 11.15
C LYS A 133 5.90 8.50 9.75
N MET A 134 4.58 8.47 9.44
CA MET A 134 4.08 8.19 8.09
C MET A 134 4.68 9.15 7.06
N ASN A 135 4.68 10.45 7.34
CA ASN A 135 5.22 11.46 6.44
C ASN A 135 6.76 11.39 6.33
N GLU A 136 7.47 11.11 7.43
CA GLU A 136 8.91 10.87 7.42
C GLU A 136 9.27 9.65 6.56
N THR A 137 8.51 8.56 6.70
CA THR A 137 8.68 7.35 5.89
C THR A 137 8.39 7.63 4.42
N ALA A 138 7.31 8.36 4.10
CA ALA A 138 7.01 8.77 2.73
C ALA A 138 8.18 9.55 2.09
N LYS A 139 8.71 10.52 2.81
CA LYS A 139 9.88 11.30 2.36
C LYS A 139 11.13 10.41 2.17
N LYS A 140 11.40 9.52 3.12
CA LYS A 140 12.53 8.56 3.07
C LYS A 140 12.52 7.69 1.81
N ILE A 141 11.34 7.25 1.38
CA ILE A 141 11.18 6.38 0.21
C ILE A 141 10.91 7.13 -1.10
N GLY A 142 10.96 8.47 -1.07
CA GLY A 142 10.86 9.32 -2.26
C GLY A 142 9.42 9.56 -2.76
N MET A 143 8.42 9.47 -1.87
CA MET A 143 7.02 9.85 -2.16
C MET A 143 6.86 11.37 -2.03
N ASN A 144 7.35 12.12 -3.00
CA ASN A 144 7.46 13.58 -2.92
C ASN A 144 6.12 14.32 -3.12
N ASP A 145 5.12 13.64 -3.69
CA ASP A 145 3.79 14.17 -3.95
C ASP A 145 2.73 13.55 -3.04
N THR A 146 3.14 13.13 -1.83
CA THR A 146 2.30 12.47 -0.84
C THR A 146 2.28 13.22 0.47
N SER A 147 1.12 13.30 1.09
CA SER A 147 0.91 13.80 2.45
C SER A 147 -0.10 12.93 3.17
N TYR A 148 0.16 12.63 4.42
CA TYR A 148 -0.74 11.90 5.32
C TYR A 148 -1.20 12.82 6.45
N ALA A 149 -2.51 13.07 6.54
CA ALA A 149 -3.16 13.82 7.61
C ALA A 149 -3.79 12.91 8.67
N ASN A 150 -4.01 11.65 8.34
CA ASN A 150 -4.56 10.66 9.26
C ASN A 150 -4.16 9.23 8.84
N PRO A 151 -4.16 8.26 9.77
CA PRO A 151 -3.71 6.90 9.49
C PRO A 151 -4.81 5.99 8.92
N VAL A 152 -6.06 6.45 8.86
CA VAL A 152 -7.23 5.64 8.45
C VAL A 152 -7.55 5.81 6.96
N GLY A 153 -7.19 6.96 6.39
CA GLY A 153 -7.57 7.33 5.02
C GLY A 153 -8.92 8.05 4.97
N LYS A 154 -9.22 8.86 5.99
CA LYS A 154 -10.35 9.78 5.97
C LYS A 154 -10.08 10.88 4.94
N ASP A 155 -11.13 11.34 4.28
CA ASP A 155 -11.04 12.47 3.38
C ASP A 155 -10.58 13.73 4.13
N ASP A 156 -9.51 14.31 3.64
CA ASP A 156 -8.86 15.51 4.13
C ASP A 156 -8.03 16.09 2.98
N GLU A 157 -8.04 17.38 2.79
CA GLU A 157 -7.27 18.05 1.72
C GLU A 157 -5.75 17.81 1.81
N ASN A 158 -5.27 17.49 3.04
CA ASN A 158 -3.89 17.18 3.33
C ASN A 158 -3.60 15.67 3.35
N ASN A 159 -4.58 14.82 2.97
CA ASN A 159 -4.42 13.37 2.87
C ASN A 159 -4.51 12.92 1.41
N TYR A 160 -3.41 13.00 0.69
CA TYR A 160 -3.33 12.72 -0.73
C TYR A 160 -2.05 11.97 -1.12
N SER A 161 -2.08 11.36 -2.29
CA SER A 161 -0.90 10.77 -2.94
C SER A 161 -1.09 10.76 -4.46
N THR A 162 -0.15 10.14 -5.15
CA THR A 162 -0.19 9.83 -6.58
C THR A 162 -0.06 8.34 -6.79
N SER A 163 -0.53 7.79 -7.91
CA SER A 163 -0.36 6.36 -8.20
C SER A 163 1.12 5.98 -8.35
N ASN A 164 1.96 6.90 -8.82
CA ASN A 164 3.41 6.72 -8.87
C ASN A 164 4.04 6.61 -7.47
N ASP A 165 3.64 7.47 -6.53
CA ASP A 165 4.15 7.39 -5.16
C ASP A 165 3.64 6.14 -4.42
N LEU A 166 2.38 5.74 -4.64
CA LEU A 166 1.85 4.49 -4.10
C LEU A 166 2.60 3.25 -4.65
N ALA A 167 3.03 3.29 -5.91
CA ALA A 167 3.88 2.23 -6.47
C ALA A 167 5.25 2.16 -5.78
N LYS A 168 5.87 3.31 -5.46
CA LYS A 168 7.12 3.37 -4.66
C LYS A 168 6.91 2.79 -3.26
N LEU A 169 5.79 3.16 -2.60
CA LEU A 169 5.42 2.60 -1.30
C LEU A 169 5.32 1.08 -1.36
N LEU A 170 4.55 0.56 -2.31
CA LEU A 170 4.33 -0.88 -2.44
C LEU A 170 5.64 -1.62 -2.74
N LYS A 171 6.48 -1.08 -3.64
CA LYS A 171 7.80 -1.62 -3.94
C LYS A 171 8.72 -1.67 -2.71
N TYR A 172 8.69 -0.62 -1.87
CA TYR A 172 9.47 -0.61 -0.63
C TYR A 172 8.92 -1.59 0.40
N ALA A 173 7.60 -1.57 0.62
CA ALA A 173 6.93 -2.37 1.63
C ALA A 173 7.01 -3.88 1.35
N LEU A 174 6.91 -4.31 0.08
CA LEU A 174 7.00 -5.72 -0.31
C LEU A 174 8.39 -6.36 -0.09
N LYS A 175 9.42 -5.57 0.18
CA LYS A 175 10.72 -6.09 0.63
C LYS A 175 10.70 -6.59 2.08
N ASN A 176 9.72 -6.17 2.87
CA ASN A 176 9.47 -6.66 4.21
C ASN A 176 8.60 -7.91 4.14
N GLU A 177 9.12 -9.07 4.52
CA GLU A 177 8.40 -10.36 4.42
C GLU A 177 7.12 -10.38 5.26
N THR A 178 7.08 -9.68 6.40
CA THR A 178 5.87 -9.56 7.22
C THR A 178 4.78 -8.77 6.49
N PHE A 179 5.14 -7.61 5.92
CA PHE A 179 4.20 -6.82 5.13
C PHE A 179 3.69 -7.62 3.93
N LYS A 180 4.59 -8.25 3.18
CA LYS A 180 4.27 -9.06 2.00
C LYS A 180 3.30 -10.18 2.36
N THR A 181 3.58 -10.92 3.44
CA THR A 181 2.70 -12.01 3.91
C THR A 181 1.30 -11.49 4.23
N ILE A 182 1.18 -10.40 5.01
CA ILE A 182 -0.12 -9.83 5.38
C ILE A 182 -0.86 -9.32 4.14
N PHE A 183 -0.16 -8.60 3.26
CA PHE A 183 -0.75 -7.96 2.07
C PHE A 183 -1.27 -8.96 1.04
N THR A 184 -0.64 -10.14 0.92
CA THR A 184 -1.03 -11.19 -0.03
C THR A 184 -1.95 -12.26 0.56
N THR A 185 -2.29 -12.16 1.86
CA THR A 185 -3.19 -13.11 2.52
C THR A 185 -4.65 -12.84 2.14
N LYS A 186 -5.38 -13.90 1.82
CA LYS A 186 -6.83 -13.83 1.49
C LYS A 186 -7.70 -13.92 2.73
N ASN A 187 -7.42 -14.88 3.61
CA ASN A 187 -8.18 -15.17 4.83
C ASN A 187 -7.24 -15.34 6.00
N TYR A 188 -7.62 -14.81 7.16
CA TYR A 188 -6.86 -14.96 8.39
C TYR A 188 -7.78 -15.15 9.58
N LYS A 189 -7.46 -16.12 10.45
CA LYS A 189 -8.16 -16.32 11.71
C LYS A 189 -7.33 -15.75 12.84
N THR A 190 -7.87 -14.76 13.54
CA THR A 190 -7.20 -14.09 14.65
C THR A 190 -7.06 -15.00 15.87
N SER A 191 -6.18 -14.63 16.81
CA SER A 191 -5.94 -15.35 18.06
C SER A 191 -7.20 -15.46 18.95
N ASN A 192 -8.14 -14.50 18.84
CA ASN A 192 -9.43 -14.55 19.52
C ASN A 192 -10.55 -15.23 18.72
N GLY A 193 -10.21 -15.81 17.55
CA GLY A 193 -11.13 -16.62 16.75
C GLY A 193 -11.95 -15.86 15.71
N LEU A 194 -11.74 -14.54 15.53
CA LEU A 194 -12.40 -13.77 14.49
C LEU A 194 -11.84 -14.14 13.10
N ASN A 195 -12.71 -14.35 12.12
CA ASN A 195 -12.31 -14.58 10.74
C ASN A 195 -12.27 -13.26 10.00
N LEU A 196 -11.11 -12.94 9.41
CA LEU A 196 -10.87 -11.77 8.58
C LEU A 196 -10.72 -12.21 7.12
N GLU A 197 -11.35 -11.48 6.22
CA GLU A 197 -11.33 -11.75 4.78
C GLU A 197 -10.93 -10.50 4.01
N SER A 198 -10.13 -10.70 2.95
CA SER A 198 -9.70 -9.62 2.08
C SER A 198 -10.85 -9.05 1.27
N THR A 199 -11.00 -7.72 1.28
CA THR A 199 -12.01 -7.03 0.46
C THR A 199 -11.74 -7.14 -1.04
N VAL A 200 -10.51 -7.43 -1.45
CA VAL A 200 -10.12 -7.57 -2.86
C VAL A 200 -10.70 -8.87 -3.47
N ASN A 201 -10.89 -9.92 -2.66
CA ASN A 201 -11.38 -11.22 -3.16
C ASN A 201 -12.91 -11.25 -3.41
N ARG A 202 -13.65 -10.19 -3.12
CA ARG A 202 -15.11 -10.13 -3.34
C ARG A 202 -15.53 -10.11 -4.80
N TYR A 203 -14.57 -9.93 -5.71
CA TYR A 203 -14.81 -9.78 -7.15
C TYR A 203 -14.30 -10.97 -7.97
N GLU A 204 -13.83 -12.05 -7.33
CA GLU A 204 -13.36 -13.26 -8.03
C GLU A 204 -14.47 -14.32 -8.28
N ASN A 205 -15.76 -13.92 -8.26
CA ASN A 205 -16.89 -14.79 -8.59
C ASN A 205 -17.50 -14.43 -9.92
#